data_461bd260f3c7a9abd9c71635d12ca477
#
_entry.id   461bd260f3c7a9abd9c71635d12ca477
#
_cell.length_a   1.000
_cell.length_b   1.000
_cell.length_c   1.000
_cell.angle_alpha   90.00
_cell.angle_beta   90.00
_cell.angle_gamma   90.00
#
_symmetry.space_group_name_H-M   'P 1'
#
loop_
_entity.id
_entity.type
_entity.pdbx_description
1 polymer ?
#
loop_
_entity_poly.entity_id
_entity_poly.type
_entity_poly.pdbx_seq_one_letter_code
_entity_poly.pdbx_strand_id
1 'polypeptide(L)'
;MKLSSKFGVVAVAVGLIVGIAPAAQAASLSGAGASFPQLLIEACKVPFNKKTGHSLTYGGGGSGAGKTASDNQTGDVWFSDSPHTATTARPTLVHIPAVAAPIAVLHNLPASTQLYLSPTTAAKIFAGEITRWNDPAIVKDNNRKVTEVIYRKNAQGDVVKNKKGQPKVIRTVTRNARYTLPNQKITVIFRADKSGTSKNFTSWLRGVNPAVWTKSSNDLFSTAFPGTINAPGNIGRIVGANFSAGVSQLAAATKYSITYAEASYGTKYNLRTAAIGNASGNFMLPTAAATGAFLASSKVGSTGFFTFDYDTKEPGAYTLGIISYMLGDSDYKNKANVPAIKEWANFIISRECTDLGTDDAFLPIEGDFRKLAEAAIAKLG
;
A
#
# COMPACT_ATOMS: atom_id res chain seq x y z
N MET A 1 94.26 -29.24 14.68
CA MET A 1 93.29 -28.40 15.42
C MET A 1 92.35 -27.77 14.41
N LYS A 2 91.14 -28.29 14.24
CA LYS A 2 90.11 -27.70 13.39
C LYS A 2 88.88 -27.45 14.22
N LEU A 3 88.55 -26.18 14.47
CA LEU A 3 87.28 -25.76 15.05
C LEU A 3 86.22 -25.74 13.97
N SER A 4 85.11 -26.47 14.18
CA SER A 4 83.89 -26.39 13.39
C SER A 4 82.85 -25.64 14.17
N SER A 5 82.49 -24.45 13.70
CA SER A 5 81.37 -23.66 14.19
C SER A 5 80.05 -24.18 13.57
N LYS A 6 79.12 -24.59 14.44
CA LYS A 6 77.74 -24.91 14.04
C LYS A 6 76.90 -23.66 14.19
N PHE A 7 76.40 -23.13 13.04
CA PHE A 7 75.37 -22.10 13.06
C PHE A 7 74.00 -22.83 13.09
N GLY A 8 73.27 -22.61 14.18
CA GLY A 8 71.89 -23.04 14.30
C GLY A 8 70.93 -22.00 13.66
N VAL A 9 70.17 -22.41 12.62
CA VAL A 9 69.13 -21.58 12.04
C VAL A 9 67.86 -21.81 12.86
N VAL A 10 67.40 -20.77 13.55
CA VAL A 10 66.08 -20.74 14.22
C VAL A 10 65.06 -20.26 13.18
N ALA A 11 64.22 -21.17 12.67
CA ALA A 11 63.10 -20.84 11.82
C ALA A 11 61.92 -20.38 12.72
N VAL A 12 61.61 -19.09 12.72
CA VAL A 12 60.40 -18.53 13.32
C VAL A 12 59.23 -18.74 12.33
N ALA A 13 58.41 -19.71 12.60
CA ALA A 13 57.14 -19.89 11.87
C ALA A 13 56.14 -18.85 12.38
N VAL A 14 55.92 -17.77 11.61
CA VAL A 14 54.80 -16.84 11.81
C VAL A 14 53.53 -17.49 11.25
N GLY A 15 52.72 -18.07 12.13
CA GLY A 15 51.42 -18.59 11.81
C GLY A 15 50.45 -17.43 11.48
N LEU A 16 50.15 -17.20 10.21
CA LEU A 16 49.02 -16.36 9.77
C LEU A 16 47.70 -17.06 10.17
N ILE A 17 47.11 -16.64 11.29
CA ILE A 17 45.72 -16.97 11.63
C ILE A 17 44.87 -16.12 10.68
N VAL A 18 44.55 -16.67 9.51
CA VAL A 18 43.49 -16.15 8.66
C VAL A 18 42.20 -16.44 9.42
N GLY A 19 41.67 -15.42 10.09
CA GLY A 19 40.33 -15.47 10.69
C GLY A 19 39.34 -15.68 9.59
N ILE A 20 38.83 -16.90 9.43
CA ILE A 20 37.66 -17.20 8.61
C ILE A 20 36.47 -16.54 9.32
N ALA A 21 36.15 -15.32 8.92
CA ALA A 21 34.86 -14.74 9.30
C ALA A 21 33.76 -15.73 8.85
N PRO A 22 32.84 -16.14 9.73
CA PRO A 22 31.76 -17.02 9.32
C PRO A 22 31.01 -16.33 8.17
N ALA A 23 30.99 -16.96 6.99
CA ALA A 23 30.17 -16.51 5.88
C ALA A 23 28.72 -16.42 6.42
N ALA A 24 28.13 -15.25 6.38
CA ALA A 24 26.73 -15.08 6.79
C ALA A 24 25.89 -16.06 5.98
N GLN A 25 25.28 -17.03 6.63
CA GLN A 25 24.51 -18.07 5.97
C GLN A 25 23.28 -17.42 5.32
N ALA A 26 23.08 -17.68 4.02
CA ALA A 26 21.91 -17.18 3.30
C ALA A 26 20.63 -17.70 3.95
N ALA A 27 19.77 -16.78 4.40
CA ALA A 27 18.48 -17.12 4.99
C ALA A 27 17.39 -17.22 3.91
N SER A 28 16.44 -18.14 4.12
CA SER A 28 15.23 -18.25 3.32
C SER A 28 14.05 -17.78 4.17
N LEU A 29 13.62 -16.55 3.97
CA LEU A 29 12.49 -15.95 4.66
C LEU A 29 11.17 -16.36 4.04
N SER A 30 10.15 -16.53 4.88
CA SER A 30 8.78 -16.75 4.45
C SER A 30 7.87 -15.64 4.98
N GLY A 31 6.90 -15.23 4.17
CA GLY A 31 6.00 -14.14 4.54
C GLY A 31 4.57 -14.35 4.07
N ALA A 32 3.64 -13.68 4.75
CA ALA A 32 2.21 -13.70 4.43
C ALA A 32 1.52 -12.39 4.83
N GLY A 33 0.34 -12.15 4.33
CA GLY A 33 -0.50 -11.05 4.77
C GLY A 33 -1.09 -10.20 3.64
N ALA A 34 -1.08 -8.89 3.82
CA ALA A 34 -1.73 -7.97 2.91
C ALA A 34 -1.36 -8.20 1.45
N SER A 35 -2.35 -8.26 0.58
CA SER A 35 -2.15 -8.34 -0.87
C SER A 35 -2.04 -6.95 -1.53
N PHE A 36 -2.23 -5.87 -0.80
CA PHE A 36 -2.05 -4.51 -1.27
C PHE A 36 -0.60 -4.24 -1.69
N PRO A 37 0.44 -4.49 -0.84
CA PRO A 37 1.83 -4.27 -1.21
C PRO A 37 2.43 -5.41 -2.04
N GLN A 38 1.68 -6.46 -2.37
CA GLN A 38 2.23 -7.70 -2.92
C GLN A 38 2.99 -7.48 -4.24
N LEU A 39 2.51 -6.61 -5.13
CA LEU A 39 3.20 -6.36 -6.40
C LEU A 39 4.57 -5.72 -6.19
N LEU A 40 4.69 -4.79 -5.24
CA LEU A 40 5.98 -4.21 -4.87
C LEU A 40 6.89 -5.25 -4.19
N ILE A 41 6.38 -6.03 -3.26
CA ILE A 41 7.12 -7.10 -2.59
C ILE A 41 7.70 -8.06 -3.63
N GLU A 42 6.89 -8.50 -4.61
CA GLU A 42 7.35 -9.39 -5.69
C GLU A 42 8.45 -8.75 -6.55
N ALA A 43 8.33 -7.47 -6.89
CA ALA A 43 9.35 -6.75 -7.64
C ALA A 43 10.68 -6.63 -6.87
N CYS A 44 10.61 -6.50 -5.54
CA CYS A 44 11.79 -6.30 -4.68
C CYS A 44 12.54 -7.60 -4.34
N LYS A 45 11.93 -8.78 -4.46
CA LYS A 45 12.54 -10.05 -4.04
C LYS A 45 13.86 -10.36 -4.74
N VAL A 46 13.92 -10.21 -6.06
CA VAL A 46 15.14 -10.52 -6.85
C VAL A 46 16.28 -9.53 -6.56
N PRO A 47 16.07 -8.21 -6.56
CA PRO A 47 17.09 -7.24 -6.13
C PRO A 47 17.57 -7.47 -4.69
N PHE A 48 16.67 -7.77 -3.76
CA PHE A 48 17.03 -8.11 -2.39
C PHE A 48 17.96 -9.34 -2.32
N ASN A 49 17.61 -10.42 -3.02
CA ASN A 49 18.44 -11.61 -3.07
C ASN A 49 19.84 -11.33 -3.66
N LYS A 50 19.91 -10.56 -4.75
CA LYS A 50 21.19 -10.17 -5.35
C LYS A 50 22.08 -9.37 -4.41
N LYS A 51 21.47 -8.53 -3.57
CA LYS A 51 22.19 -7.64 -2.64
C LYS A 51 22.68 -8.35 -1.39
N THR A 52 21.88 -9.27 -0.84
CA THR A 52 22.10 -9.84 0.49
C THR A 52 22.39 -11.35 0.47
N GLY A 53 22.10 -12.04 -0.60
CA GLY A 53 22.08 -13.51 -0.67
C GLY A 53 20.82 -14.14 -0.04
N HIS A 54 20.01 -13.39 0.73
CA HIS A 54 18.79 -13.88 1.35
C HIS A 54 17.65 -13.98 0.35
N SER A 55 16.73 -14.91 0.56
CA SER A 55 15.53 -15.05 -0.26
C SER A 55 14.26 -14.79 0.55
N LEU A 56 13.20 -14.36 -0.12
CA LEU A 56 11.87 -14.21 0.47
C LEU A 56 10.82 -14.88 -0.42
N THR A 57 9.98 -15.72 0.19
CA THR A 57 8.71 -16.14 -0.40
C THR A 57 7.57 -15.37 0.28
N TYR A 58 6.60 -14.87 -0.50
CA TYR A 58 5.47 -14.11 0.05
C TYR A 58 4.14 -14.63 -0.51
N GLY A 59 3.27 -15.11 0.37
CA GLY A 59 2.05 -15.81 -0.01
C GLY A 59 0.80 -14.92 -0.12
N GLY A 60 0.82 -13.65 0.28
CA GLY A 60 -0.38 -12.83 0.37
C GLY A 60 -1.34 -13.36 1.45
N GLY A 61 -2.64 -13.45 1.15
CA GLY A 61 -3.66 -14.00 2.08
C GLY A 61 -4.53 -12.94 2.75
N GLY A 62 -4.27 -11.66 2.52
CA GLY A 62 -4.96 -10.53 3.13
C GLY A 62 -4.40 -10.15 4.51
N SER A 63 -4.71 -8.95 4.97
CA SER A 63 -4.22 -8.42 6.25
C SER A 63 -4.61 -9.29 7.45
N GLY A 64 -5.78 -9.92 7.40
CA GLY A 64 -6.21 -10.85 8.44
C GLY A 64 -5.29 -12.07 8.58
N ALA A 65 -4.85 -12.65 7.46
CA ALA A 65 -3.87 -13.74 7.46
C ALA A 65 -2.52 -13.28 8.02
N GLY A 66 -2.05 -12.08 7.64
CA GLY A 66 -0.82 -11.50 8.18
C GLY A 66 -0.86 -11.31 9.69
N LYS A 67 -1.97 -10.78 10.22
CA LYS A 67 -2.18 -10.63 11.66
C LYS A 67 -2.17 -11.99 12.39
N THR A 68 -2.91 -12.98 11.87
CA THR A 68 -2.93 -14.32 12.46
C THR A 68 -1.56 -14.99 12.38
N ALA A 69 -0.84 -14.85 11.27
CA ALA A 69 0.50 -15.41 11.12
C ALA A 69 1.50 -14.76 12.10
N SER A 70 1.40 -13.44 12.33
CA SER A 70 2.23 -12.74 13.32
C SER A 70 1.93 -13.18 14.74
N ASP A 71 0.64 -13.38 15.13
CA ASP A 71 0.25 -13.87 16.45
C ASP A 71 0.83 -15.26 16.72
N ASN A 72 0.83 -16.12 15.72
CA ASN A 72 1.34 -17.49 15.82
C ASN A 72 2.85 -17.58 15.53
N GLN A 73 3.49 -16.50 15.08
CA GLN A 73 4.86 -16.49 14.57
C GLN A 73 5.08 -17.57 13.48
N THR A 74 4.11 -17.67 12.55
CA THR A 74 4.21 -18.55 11.38
C THR A 74 4.89 -17.80 10.24
N GLY A 75 6.08 -18.21 9.87
CA GLY A 75 6.97 -17.46 8.95
C GLY A 75 7.72 -16.33 9.66
N ASP A 76 8.29 -15.44 8.87
CA ASP A 76 9.28 -14.45 9.33
C ASP A 76 8.82 -13.01 9.09
N VAL A 77 8.01 -12.76 8.05
CA VAL A 77 7.64 -11.42 7.58
C VAL A 77 6.13 -11.37 7.33
N TRP A 78 5.44 -10.46 7.99
CA TRP A 78 4.00 -10.35 7.87
C TRP A 78 3.61 -8.92 7.44
N PHE A 79 2.52 -8.78 6.68
CA PHE A 79 2.03 -7.46 6.27
C PHE A 79 0.55 -7.27 6.57
N SER A 80 0.21 -6.05 6.98
CA SER A 80 -1.17 -5.61 7.19
C SER A 80 -1.35 -4.14 6.83
N ASP A 81 -2.39 -3.81 6.03
CA ASP A 81 -2.73 -2.42 5.70
C ASP A 81 -3.52 -1.72 6.81
N SER A 82 -3.84 -2.42 7.88
CA SER A 82 -4.45 -1.85 9.07
C SER A 82 -3.68 -2.29 10.33
N PRO A 83 -3.51 -1.41 11.33
CA PRO A 83 -2.85 -1.78 12.56
C PRO A 83 -3.46 -3.03 13.20
N HIS A 84 -2.65 -3.87 13.80
CA HIS A 84 -3.07 -5.03 14.60
C HIS A 84 -3.11 -4.63 16.07
N THR A 85 -4.27 -4.18 16.53
CA THR A 85 -4.52 -3.70 17.90
C THR A 85 -5.53 -4.57 18.64
N ALA A 86 -5.81 -5.78 18.12
CA ALA A 86 -6.69 -6.73 18.79
C ALA A 86 -6.05 -7.26 20.08
N THR A 87 -6.88 -7.74 21.01
CA THR A 87 -6.40 -8.36 22.26
C THR A 87 -5.59 -9.65 22.02
N THR A 88 -5.69 -10.22 20.82
CA THR A 88 -4.88 -11.37 20.38
C THR A 88 -3.49 -10.99 19.91
N ALA A 89 -3.24 -9.69 19.64
CA ALA A 89 -1.92 -9.23 19.21
C ALA A 89 -0.88 -9.52 20.29
N ARG A 90 0.27 -10.04 19.89
CA ARG A 90 1.37 -10.33 20.82
C ARG A 90 1.86 -9.01 21.45
N PRO A 91 2.20 -8.99 22.75
CA PRO A 91 2.76 -7.79 23.39
C PRO A 91 4.09 -7.33 22.76
N THR A 92 4.80 -8.26 22.12
CA THR A 92 6.09 -8.04 21.45
C THR A 92 5.95 -7.60 19.98
N LEU A 93 4.70 -7.49 19.47
CA LEU A 93 4.43 -7.10 18.09
C LEU A 93 4.92 -5.69 17.79
N VAL A 94 5.65 -5.56 16.69
CA VAL A 94 6.20 -4.29 16.19
C VAL A 94 5.53 -3.96 14.84
N HIS A 95 5.02 -2.73 14.72
CA HIS A 95 4.49 -2.22 13.46
C HIS A 95 5.55 -1.34 12.78
N ILE A 96 5.97 -1.72 11.59
CA ILE A 96 6.94 -0.98 10.77
C ILE A 96 6.16 -0.39 9.61
N PRO A 97 6.01 0.95 9.51
CA PRO A 97 5.42 1.56 8.32
C PRO A 97 6.35 1.31 7.13
N ALA A 98 5.92 0.42 6.23
CA ALA A 98 6.81 -0.11 5.21
C ALA A 98 6.48 0.31 3.78
N VAL A 99 5.20 0.42 3.43
CA VAL A 99 4.76 0.77 2.07
C VAL A 99 3.68 1.84 2.13
N ALA A 100 3.90 2.95 1.44
CA ALA A 100 2.91 4.01 1.26
C ALA A 100 2.44 4.03 -0.19
N ALA A 101 1.13 3.96 -0.42
CA ALA A 101 0.55 3.95 -1.77
C ALA A 101 -0.94 4.33 -1.75
N PRO A 102 -1.55 4.70 -2.89
CA PRO A 102 -2.98 4.95 -2.98
C PRO A 102 -3.80 3.67 -3.14
N ILE A 103 -4.99 3.66 -2.56
CA ILE A 103 -6.08 2.80 -3.00
C ILE A 103 -6.70 3.47 -4.22
N ALA A 104 -6.65 2.83 -5.37
CA ALA A 104 -7.32 3.29 -6.58
C ALA A 104 -8.77 2.76 -6.63
N VAL A 105 -9.69 3.60 -7.08
CA VAL A 105 -11.02 3.19 -7.52
C VAL A 105 -10.90 2.78 -8.98
N LEU A 106 -10.95 1.49 -9.24
CA LEU A 106 -10.75 0.87 -10.55
C LEU A 106 -12.10 0.55 -11.22
N HIS A 107 -12.19 0.72 -12.54
CA HIS A 107 -13.41 0.43 -13.26
C HIS A 107 -13.18 -0.19 -14.65
N ASN A 108 -14.17 -0.91 -15.16
CA ASN A 108 -14.17 -1.51 -16.49
C ASN A 108 -15.26 -0.90 -17.39
N LEU A 109 -15.21 0.43 -17.54
CA LEU A 109 -16.02 1.15 -18.51
C LEU A 109 -15.35 1.13 -19.89
N PRO A 110 -16.08 0.86 -20.98
CA PRO A 110 -15.49 0.71 -22.32
C PRO A 110 -15.19 2.03 -23.03
N ALA A 111 -14.83 3.09 -22.30
CA ALA A 111 -14.55 4.40 -22.88
C ALA A 111 -13.14 4.89 -22.58
N SER A 112 -12.61 5.75 -23.44
CA SER A 112 -11.27 6.35 -23.28
C SER A 112 -11.25 7.57 -22.36
N THR A 113 -12.41 8.11 -21.97
CA THR A 113 -12.53 9.33 -21.19
C THR A 113 -12.29 9.07 -19.70
N GLN A 114 -11.60 9.99 -19.02
CA GLN A 114 -11.38 9.92 -17.59
C GLN A 114 -12.70 9.99 -16.82
N LEU A 115 -12.94 9.01 -15.94
CA LEU A 115 -14.05 9.01 -14.99
C LEU A 115 -13.72 9.86 -13.77
N TYR A 116 -14.64 10.73 -13.38
CA TYR A 116 -14.57 11.57 -12.18
C TYR A 116 -15.68 11.19 -11.21
N LEU A 117 -15.34 10.97 -9.95
CA LEU A 117 -16.29 10.64 -8.89
C LEU A 117 -16.07 11.56 -7.68
N SER A 118 -17.10 12.33 -7.33
CA SER A 118 -17.08 13.01 -6.03
C SER A 118 -17.11 11.98 -4.90
N PRO A 119 -16.60 12.30 -3.69
CA PRO A 119 -16.64 11.38 -2.56
C PRO A 119 -18.05 10.85 -2.26
N THR A 120 -19.05 11.73 -2.35
CA THR A 120 -20.48 11.34 -2.17
C THR A 120 -20.95 10.37 -3.23
N THR A 121 -20.62 10.61 -4.51
CA THR A 121 -20.99 9.70 -5.61
C THR A 121 -20.34 8.34 -5.43
N ALA A 122 -19.05 8.32 -5.10
CA ALA A 122 -18.31 7.08 -4.81
C ALA A 122 -18.95 6.32 -3.63
N ALA A 123 -19.25 7.00 -2.52
CA ALA A 123 -19.89 6.38 -1.37
C ALA A 123 -21.25 5.74 -1.73
N LYS A 124 -22.08 6.44 -2.50
CA LYS A 124 -23.38 5.93 -2.94
C LYS A 124 -23.26 4.73 -3.90
N ILE A 125 -22.26 4.72 -4.78
CA ILE A 125 -22.01 3.57 -5.66
C ILE A 125 -21.65 2.34 -4.82
N PHE A 126 -20.67 2.46 -3.91
CA PHE A 126 -20.22 1.34 -3.09
C PHE A 126 -21.23 0.93 -2.01
N ALA A 127 -22.13 1.83 -1.58
CA ALA A 127 -23.28 1.51 -0.73
C ALA A 127 -24.43 0.82 -1.50
N GLY A 128 -24.34 0.74 -2.84
CA GLY A 128 -25.35 0.13 -3.68
C GLY A 128 -26.58 1.01 -3.96
N GLU A 129 -26.57 2.28 -3.54
CA GLU A 129 -27.66 3.25 -3.81
C GLU A 129 -27.67 3.67 -5.27
N ILE A 130 -26.52 3.97 -5.86
CA ILE A 130 -26.36 4.24 -7.28
C ILE A 130 -26.13 2.91 -8.00
N THR A 131 -27.04 2.57 -8.91
CA THR A 131 -27.08 1.25 -9.54
C THR A 131 -26.76 1.26 -11.04
N ARG A 132 -26.69 2.43 -11.67
CA ARG A 132 -26.43 2.60 -13.10
C ARG A 132 -25.39 3.69 -13.35
N TRP A 133 -24.60 3.51 -14.41
CA TRP A 133 -23.55 4.46 -14.76
C TRP A 133 -24.07 5.82 -15.22
N ASN A 134 -25.25 5.89 -15.80
CA ASN A 134 -25.90 7.15 -16.22
C ASN A 134 -26.73 7.82 -15.11
N ASP A 135 -26.51 7.44 -13.84
CA ASP A 135 -27.12 8.12 -12.71
C ASP A 135 -26.81 9.63 -12.72
N PRO A 136 -27.80 10.49 -12.43
CA PRO A 136 -27.61 11.95 -12.45
C PRO A 136 -26.42 12.44 -11.63
N ALA A 137 -26.07 11.79 -10.51
CA ALA A 137 -24.92 12.16 -9.69
C ALA A 137 -23.60 11.90 -10.42
N ILE A 138 -23.46 10.72 -11.08
CA ILE A 138 -22.28 10.41 -11.88
C ILE A 138 -22.20 11.33 -13.10
N VAL A 139 -23.32 11.57 -13.78
CA VAL A 139 -23.41 12.51 -14.93
C VAL A 139 -22.95 13.91 -14.52
N LYS A 140 -23.39 14.40 -13.36
CA LYS A 140 -22.98 15.71 -12.83
C LYS A 140 -21.47 15.80 -12.59
N ASP A 141 -20.86 14.76 -12.00
CA ASP A 141 -19.43 14.71 -11.76
C ASP A 141 -18.61 14.71 -13.08
N ASN A 142 -19.18 14.18 -14.17
CA ASN A 142 -18.48 13.95 -15.44
C ASN A 142 -18.82 14.96 -16.54
N ASN A 143 -19.72 15.90 -16.31
CA ASN A 143 -20.10 16.95 -17.26
C ASN A 143 -19.97 18.34 -16.64
N ARG A 144 -18.78 18.66 -16.18
CA ARG A 144 -18.44 19.93 -15.51
C ARG A 144 -17.02 20.38 -15.80
N LYS A 145 -16.69 21.58 -15.36
CA LYS A 145 -15.30 22.02 -15.32
C LYS A 145 -14.57 21.29 -14.17
N VAL A 146 -13.46 20.67 -14.50
CA VAL A 146 -12.56 20.01 -13.53
C VAL A 146 -11.22 20.69 -13.55
N THR A 147 -10.60 20.76 -12.38
CA THR A 147 -9.30 21.37 -12.19
C THR A 147 -8.29 20.29 -11.79
N GLU A 148 -7.21 20.20 -12.56
CA GLU A 148 -6.10 19.26 -12.30
C GLU A 148 -4.87 20.05 -11.82
N VAL A 149 -4.24 19.57 -10.76
CA VAL A 149 -3.01 20.17 -10.22
C VAL A 149 -1.81 19.43 -10.80
N ILE A 150 -0.89 20.19 -11.42
CA ILE A 150 0.34 19.67 -11.99
C ILE A 150 1.51 20.03 -11.08
N TYR A 151 2.23 19.01 -10.61
CA TYR A 151 3.37 19.15 -9.70
C TYR A 151 4.70 19.27 -10.45
N ARG A 152 5.66 19.97 -9.82
CA ARG A 152 7.04 20.05 -10.30
C ARG A 152 7.75 18.72 -10.03
N LYS A 153 8.39 18.16 -11.06
CA LYS A 153 9.25 16.99 -10.96
C LYS A 153 10.73 17.38 -11.12
N ASN A 154 11.63 16.65 -10.47
CA ASN A 154 13.08 16.73 -10.68
C ASN A 154 13.49 15.89 -11.90
N ALA A 155 14.80 15.81 -12.18
CA ALA A 155 15.35 15.03 -13.31
C ALA A 155 15.09 13.50 -13.16
N GLN A 156 14.89 13.00 -11.95
CA GLN A 156 14.58 11.60 -11.65
C GLN A 156 13.08 11.28 -11.73
N GLY A 157 12.24 12.30 -12.01
CA GLY A 157 10.78 12.15 -12.06
C GLY A 157 10.07 12.37 -10.72
N ASP A 158 10.80 12.57 -9.63
CA ASP A 158 10.23 12.78 -8.30
C ASP A 158 9.58 14.16 -8.15
N VAL A 159 8.50 14.21 -7.36
CA VAL A 159 7.85 15.48 -7.06
C VAL A 159 8.70 16.31 -6.11
N VAL A 160 9.05 17.52 -6.56
CA VAL A 160 9.80 18.49 -5.75
C VAL A 160 8.90 18.98 -4.61
N LYS A 161 9.38 18.89 -3.39
CA LYS A 161 8.68 19.37 -2.18
C LYS A 161 9.22 20.72 -1.71
N ASN A 162 8.40 21.48 -1.01
CA ASN A 162 8.81 22.69 -0.30
C ASN A 162 9.45 22.34 1.07
N LYS A 163 9.88 23.37 1.83
CA LYS A 163 10.47 23.19 3.16
C LYS A 163 9.53 22.54 4.20
N LYS A 164 8.22 22.53 3.91
CA LYS A 164 7.19 21.89 4.77
C LYS A 164 6.85 20.46 4.30
N GLY A 165 7.60 19.88 3.34
CA GLY A 165 7.33 18.56 2.80
C GLY A 165 6.18 18.48 1.77
N GLN A 166 5.53 19.60 1.45
CA GLN A 166 4.39 19.64 0.53
C GLN A 166 4.86 19.70 -0.92
N PRO A 167 4.20 18.99 -1.86
CA PRO A 167 4.50 19.04 -3.28
C PRO A 167 4.42 20.46 -3.85
N LYS A 168 5.43 20.86 -4.66
CA LYS A 168 5.39 22.14 -5.36
C LYS A 168 4.50 22.07 -6.59
N VAL A 169 3.43 22.87 -6.60
CA VAL A 169 2.54 23.01 -7.76
C VAL A 169 3.23 23.85 -8.84
N ILE A 170 3.23 23.39 -10.09
CA ILE A 170 3.66 24.17 -11.25
C ILE A 170 2.50 25.03 -11.75
N ARG A 171 1.38 24.38 -11.98
CA ARG A 171 0.18 25.01 -12.52
C ARG A 171 -1.06 24.19 -12.21
N THR A 172 -2.18 24.84 -12.33
CA THR A 172 -3.51 24.22 -12.29
C THR A 172 -4.12 24.33 -13.67
N VAL A 173 -4.64 23.23 -14.21
CA VAL A 173 -5.28 23.18 -15.53
C VAL A 173 -6.76 22.93 -15.34
N THR A 174 -7.60 23.83 -15.83
CA THR A 174 -9.06 23.64 -15.84
C THR A 174 -9.51 23.18 -17.22
N ARG A 175 -10.23 22.07 -17.29
CA ARG A 175 -10.82 21.55 -18.53
C ARG A 175 -12.29 21.16 -18.34
N ASN A 176 -13.04 21.11 -19.43
CA ASN A 176 -14.39 20.56 -19.39
C ASN A 176 -14.30 19.04 -19.43
N ALA A 177 -14.74 18.37 -18.35
CA ALA A 177 -15.02 16.95 -18.38
C ALA A 177 -16.34 16.73 -19.15
N ARG A 178 -16.30 15.85 -20.13
CA ARG A 178 -17.50 15.40 -20.86
C ARG A 178 -17.39 13.90 -21.08
N TYR A 179 -18.29 13.17 -20.49
CA TYR A 179 -18.34 11.71 -20.60
C TYR A 179 -19.79 11.26 -20.79
N THR A 180 -20.10 10.68 -21.96
CA THR A 180 -21.40 10.06 -22.18
C THR A 180 -21.40 8.71 -21.49
N LEU A 181 -22.06 8.65 -20.34
CA LEU A 181 -22.14 7.46 -19.51
C LEU A 181 -23.24 6.52 -20.02
N PRO A 182 -22.96 5.21 -20.12
CA PRO A 182 -23.91 4.25 -20.65
C PRO A 182 -25.03 3.97 -19.64
N ASN A 183 -26.25 3.68 -20.14
CA ASN A 183 -27.35 3.19 -19.32
C ASN A 183 -27.15 1.71 -18.97
N GLN A 184 -26.09 1.39 -18.23
CA GLN A 184 -25.73 0.03 -17.81
C GLN A 184 -25.69 -0.10 -16.30
N LYS A 185 -26.04 -1.28 -15.78
CA LYS A 185 -25.93 -1.57 -14.34
C LYS A 185 -24.49 -1.57 -13.90
N ILE A 186 -24.23 -1.05 -12.70
CA ILE A 186 -22.92 -1.10 -12.05
C ILE A 186 -22.79 -2.42 -11.30
N THR A 187 -21.73 -3.18 -11.58
CA THR A 187 -21.32 -4.29 -10.73
C THR A 187 -20.24 -3.82 -9.78
N VAL A 188 -20.53 -3.79 -8.49
CA VAL A 188 -19.58 -3.44 -7.42
C VAL A 188 -18.87 -4.71 -6.98
N ILE A 189 -17.55 -4.72 -7.09
CA ILE A 189 -16.73 -5.86 -6.66
C ILE A 189 -15.94 -5.45 -5.43
N PHE A 190 -16.08 -6.23 -4.35
CA PHE A 190 -15.47 -5.94 -3.06
C PHE A 190 -14.56 -7.07 -2.56
N ARG A 191 -13.66 -6.77 -1.63
CA ARG A 191 -12.79 -7.75 -0.96
C ARG A 191 -13.61 -8.60 0.02
N ALA A 192 -13.75 -9.91 -0.29
CA ALA A 192 -14.47 -10.87 0.55
C ALA A 192 -13.63 -11.39 1.73
N ASP A 193 -12.30 -11.29 1.63
CA ASP A 193 -11.35 -11.66 2.69
C ASP A 193 -11.21 -10.55 3.75
N LYS A 194 -10.60 -10.87 4.90
CA LYS A 194 -10.22 -9.88 5.92
C LYS A 194 -9.07 -9.01 5.41
N SER A 195 -9.40 -7.82 4.92
CA SER A 195 -8.54 -6.91 4.18
C SER A 195 -8.37 -5.57 4.88
N GLY A 196 -7.14 -5.20 5.22
CA GLY A 196 -6.84 -3.84 5.69
C GLY A 196 -7.09 -2.79 4.61
N THR A 197 -7.00 -3.13 3.31
CA THR A 197 -7.43 -2.26 2.22
C THR A 197 -8.93 -1.93 2.35
N SER A 198 -9.78 -2.94 2.64
CA SER A 198 -11.21 -2.71 2.94
C SER A 198 -11.42 -1.84 4.17
N LYS A 199 -10.63 -2.06 5.23
CA LYS A 199 -10.67 -1.23 6.45
C LYS A 199 -10.43 0.24 6.12
N ASN A 200 -9.36 0.54 5.38
CA ASN A 200 -9.02 1.91 4.99
C ASN A 200 -10.05 2.50 4.02
N PHE A 201 -10.47 1.72 3.02
CA PHE A 201 -11.47 2.17 2.05
C PHE A 201 -12.80 2.51 2.72
N THR A 202 -13.30 1.65 3.60
CA THR A 202 -14.56 1.90 4.33
C THR A 202 -14.41 2.98 5.40
N SER A 203 -13.20 3.20 5.94
CA SER A 203 -12.88 4.36 6.78
C SER A 203 -13.02 5.67 6.01
N TRP A 204 -12.47 5.71 4.80
CA TRP A 204 -12.60 6.85 3.90
C TRP A 204 -14.06 7.10 3.53
N LEU A 205 -14.81 6.08 3.06
CA LEU A 205 -16.22 6.22 2.69
C LEU A 205 -17.06 6.83 3.83
N ARG A 206 -16.80 6.38 5.06
CA ARG A 206 -17.46 6.93 6.25
C ARG A 206 -16.98 8.36 6.56
N GLY A 207 -15.69 8.63 6.46
CA GLY A 207 -15.11 9.94 6.74
C GLY A 207 -15.62 11.03 5.81
N VAL A 208 -15.72 10.73 4.52
CA VAL A 208 -16.17 11.71 3.51
C VAL A 208 -17.70 11.81 3.38
N ASN A 209 -18.45 10.79 3.77
CA ASN A 209 -19.91 10.82 3.72
C ASN A 209 -20.56 9.92 4.79
N PRO A 210 -20.57 10.34 6.07
CA PRO A 210 -21.15 9.56 7.16
C PRO A 210 -22.67 9.36 7.05
N ALA A 211 -23.37 10.19 6.28
CA ALA A 211 -24.79 10.05 6.05
C ALA A 211 -25.13 8.84 5.17
N VAL A 212 -24.28 8.51 4.21
CA VAL A 212 -24.43 7.33 3.35
C VAL A 212 -23.74 6.11 3.97
N TRP A 213 -22.49 6.28 4.43
CA TRP A 213 -21.72 5.18 5.02
C TRP A 213 -21.80 5.21 6.55
N THR A 214 -22.89 4.64 7.08
CA THR A 214 -23.24 4.75 8.51
C THR A 214 -22.50 3.82 9.44
N LYS A 215 -22.02 2.65 8.93
CA LYS A 215 -21.30 1.67 9.74
C LYS A 215 -19.83 2.01 9.90
N SER A 216 -19.24 1.55 11.00
CA SER A 216 -17.80 1.66 11.26
C SER A 216 -17.00 0.85 10.24
N SER A 217 -15.78 1.33 9.94
CA SER A 217 -14.85 0.62 9.06
C SER A 217 -14.46 -0.75 9.62
N ASN A 218 -14.27 -1.73 8.73
CA ASN A 218 -13.93 -3.11 9.11
C ASN A 218 -13.04 -3.76 8.05
N ASP A 219 -12.19 -4.70 8.47
CA ASP A 219 -11.39 -5.51 7.53
C ASP A 219 -12.30 -6.39 6.63
N LEU A 220 -13.50 -6.77 7.08
CA LEU A 220 -14.54 -7.37 6.26
C LEU A 220 -15.45 -6.28 5.68
N PHE A 221 -15.42 -6.10 4.36
CA PHE A 221 -16.27 -5.14 3.67
C PHE A 221 -17.75 -5.37 3.95
N SER A 222 -18.20 -6.64 3.97
CA SER A 222 -19.59 -7.00 4.25
C SER A 222 -20.07 -6.55 5.64
N THR A 223 -19.17 -6.53 6.63
CA THR A 223 -19.49 -6.02 7.97
C THR A 223 -19.59 -4.49 7.99
N ALA A 224 -18.74 -3.79 7.23
CA ALA A 224 -18.76 -2.34 7.11
C ALA A 224 -19.84 -1.81 6.15
N PHE A 225 -20.43 -2.66 5.33
CA PHE A 225 -21.46 -2.28 4.34
C PHE A 225 -22.68 -1.69 5.05
N PRO A 226 -23.17 -0.49 4.65
CA PRO A 226 -24.18 0.25 5.43
C PRO A 226 -25.57 -0.40 5.43
N GLY A 227 -25.90 -1.18 4.40
CA GLY A 227 -27.17 -1.89 4.28
C GLY A 227 -27.01 -3.41 4.49
N THR A 228 -27.89 -4.16 3.84
CA THR A 228 -27.84 -5.62 3.75
C THR A 228 -27.17 -5.99 2.42
N ILE A 229 -25.95 -6.52 2.49
CA ILE A 229 -25.16 -6.77 1.27
C ILE A 229 -25.84 -7.80 0.35
N ASN A 230 -26.52 -8.79 0.92
CA ASN A 230 -27.26 -9.83 0.20
C ASN A 230 -28.74 -9.50 0.00
N ALA A 231 -29.14 -8.22 0.07
CA ALA A 231 -30.51 -7.83 -0.28
C ALA A 231 -30.83 -8.24 -1.74
N PRO A 232 -32.10 -8.56 -2.08
CA PRO A 232 -32.46 -9.02 -3.43
C PRO A 232 -31.96 -8.11 -4.56
N GLY A 233 -31.97 -6.79 -4.37
CA GLY A 233 -31.44 -5.81 -5.32
C GLY A 233 -29.91 -5.78 -5.47
N ASN A 234 -29.18 -6.45 -4.58
CA ASN A 234 -27.72 -6.51 -4.57
C ASN A 234 -27.15 -7.82 -5.12
N ILE A 235 -27.98 -8.88 -5.13
CA ILE A 235 -27.55 -10.20 -5.62
C ILE A 235 -27.11 -10.10 -7.08
N GLY A 236 -25.90 -10.61 -7.38
CA GLY A 236 -25.27 -10.53 -8.71
C GLY A 236 -24.75 -9.14 -9.11
N ARG A 237 -25.03 -8.09 -8.32
CA ARG A 237 -24.57 -6.73 -8.55
C ARG A 237 -23.49 -6.27 -7.55
N ILE A 238 -23.54 -6.74 -6.32
CA ILE A 238 -22.49 -6.52 -5.31
C ILE A 238 -21.89 -7.88 -5.01
N VAL A 239 -20.68 -8.13 -5.52
CA VAL A 239 -20.05 -9.46 -5.51
C VAL A 239 -18.68 -9.39 -4.86
N GLY A 240 -18.30 -10.45 -4.15
CA GLY A 240 -17.04 -10.54 -3.46
C GLY A 240 -16.01 -11.34 -4.24
N ALA A 241 -14.73 -10.93 -4.14
CA ALA A 241 -13.60 -11.74 -4.55
C ALA A 241 -12.45 -11.57 -3.52
N ASN A 242 -11.60 -12.57 -3.42
CA ASN A 242 -10.50 -12.53 -2.46
C ASN A 242 -9.29 -11.82 -3.03
N PHE A 243 -8.61 -11.04 -2.17
CA PHE A 243 -7.34 -10.37 -2.44
C PHE A 243 -7.41 -9.28 -3.53
N SER A 244 -6.40 -8.42 -3.58
CA SER A 244 -6.32 -7.34 -4.57
C SER A 244 -6.29 -7.89 -6.00
N ALA A 245 -5.59 -9.00 -6.23
CA ALA A 245 -5.56 -9.66 -7.53
C ALA A 245 -6.93 -10.19 -7.94
N GLY A 246 -7.66 -10.87 -7.04
CA GLY A 246 -8.96 -11.47 -7.34
C GLY A 246 -10.03 -10.44 -7.66
N VAL A 247 -10.14 -9.35 -6.89
CA VAL A 247 -11.11 -8.28 -7.21
C VAL A 247 -10.78 -7.58 -8.52
N SER A 248 -9.50 -7.38 -8.82
CA SER A 248 -9.07 -6.75 -10.07
C SER A 248 -9.26 -7.65 -11.28
N GLN A 249 -8.96 -8.95 -11.15
CA GLN A 249 -9.20 -9.93 -12.20
C GLN A 249 -10.69 -10.09 -12.52
N LEU A 250 -11.54 -10.17 -11.47
CA LEU A 250 -12.99 -10.25 -11.66
C LEU A 250 -13.52 -8.95 -12.29
N ALA A 251 -13.00 -7.79 -11.89
CA ALA A 251 -13.37 -6.51 -12.48
C ALA A 251 -12.99 -6.43 -13.97
N ALA A 252 -11.81 -6.90 -14.34
CA ALA A 252 -11.37 -6.96 -15.73
C ALA A 252 -12.24 -7.88 -16.59
N ALA A 253 -12.72 -8.99 -16.03
CA ALA A 253 -13.62 -9.93 -16.70
C ALA A 253 -15.09 -9.45 -16.75
N THR A 254 -15.47 -8.44 -15.92
CA THR A 254 -16.84 -7.96 -15.78
C THR A 254 -16.98 -6.55 -16.36
N LYS A 255 -17.58 -6.41 -17.54
CA LYS A 255 -17.88 -5.08 -18.10
C LYS A 255 -18.77 -4.28 -17.16
N TYR A 256 -18.55 -2.96 -17.12
CA TYR A 256 -19.32 -2.03 -16.28
C TYR A 256 -19.16 -2.25 -14.78
N SER A 257 -18.07 -2.92 -14.35
CA SER A 257 -17.73 -3.10 -12.95
C SER A 257 -16.96 -1.92 -12.39
N ILE A 258 -16.94 -1.85 -11.05
CA ILE A 258 -16.11 -0.96 -10.23
C ILE A 258 -15.57 -1.73 -9.03
N THR A 259 -14.32 -1.47 -8.65
CA THR A 259 -13.67 -2.09 -7.50
C THR A 259 -12.65 -1.14 -6.87
N TYR A 260 -11.93 -1.60 -5.85
CA TYR A 260 -10.84 -0.88 -5.21
C TYR A 260 -9.65 -1.82 -4.95
N ALA A 261 -8.46 -1.36 -5.27
CA ALA A 261 -7.20 -2.06 -5.01
C ALA A 261 -6.05 -1.05 -4.97
N GLU A 262 -4.83 -1.49 -4.71
CA GLU A 262 -3.65 -0.67 -4.93
C GLU A 262 -3.52 -0.34 -6.44
N ALA A 263 -3.01 0.85 -6.76
CA ALA A 263 -3.08 1.43 -8.11
C ALA A 263 -2.43 0.57 -9.21
N SER A 264 -1.31 -0.11 -8.92
CA SER A 264 -0.61 -0.97 -9.89
C SER A 264 -1.44 -2.15 -10.40
N TYR A 265 -2.48 -2.56 -9.63
CA TYR A 265 -3.43 -3.58 -10.11
C TYR A 265 -4.27 -3.08 -11.29
N GLY A 266 -4.47 -1.75 -11.40
CA GLY A 266 -5.11 -1.14 -12.56
C GLY A 266 -4.36 -1.47 -13.85
N THR A 267 -3.08 -1.16 -13.89
CA THR A 267 -2.20 -1.45 -15.03
C THR A 267 -2.09 -2.95 -15.28
N LYS A 268 -1.84 -3.74 -14.25
CA LYS A 268 -1.69 -5.20 -14.36
C LYS A 268 -2.90 -5.88 -15.00
N TYR A 269 -4.10 -5.42 -14.71
CA TYR A 269 -5.36 -6.02 -15.21
C TYR A 269 -6.06 -5.17 -16.27
N ASN A 270 -5.39 -4.14 -16.80
CA ASN A 270 -5.93 -3.22 -17.82
C ASN A 270 -7.28 -2.60 -17.41
N LEU A 271 -7.39 -2.24 -16.12
CA LEU A 271 -8.52 -1.50 -15.57
C LEU A 271 -8.20 -0.01 -15.59
N ARG A 272 -9.22 0.81 -15.71
CA ARG A 272 -9.11 2.26 -15.65
C ARG A 272 -9.29 2.76 -14.23
N THR A 273 -8.67 3.89 -13.95
CA THR A 273 -8.71 4.51 -12.63
C THR A 273 -9.60 5.74 -12.65
N ALA A 274 -10.52 5.85 -11.71
CA ALA A 274 -11.32 7.06 -11.51
C ALA A 274 -10.50 8.14 -10.79
N ALA A 275 -10.67 9.39 -11.19
CA ALA A 275 -10.21 10.53 -10.42
C ALA A 275 -11.23 10.82 -9.31
N ILE A 276 -10.75 10.97 -8.07
CA ILE A 276 -11.59 11.17 -6.88
C ILE A 276 -11.52 12.64 -6.45
N GLY A 277 -12.69 13.21 -6.19
CA GLY A 277 -12.81 14.57 -5.66
C GLY A 277 -12.27 14.68 -4.24
N ASN A 278 -11.68 15.82 -3.90
CA ASN A 278 -11.27 16.16 -2.55
C ASN A 278 -12.05 17.35 -1.98
N ALA A 279 -11.84 17.69 -0.73
CA ALA A 279 -12.57 18.76 -0.05
C ALA A 279 -12.25 20.18 -0.57
N SER A 280 -11.21 20.34 -1.39
CA SER A 280 -10.92 21.58 -2.13
C SER A 280 -11.65 21.67 -3.48
N GLY A 281 -12.47 20.66 -3.84
CA GLY A 281 -13.22 20.62 -5.08
C GLY A 281 -12.41 20.15 -6.30
N ASN A 282 -11.16 19.71 -6.12
CA ASN A 282 -10.31 19.17 -7.16
C ASN A 282 -10.49 17.66 -7.29
N PHE A 283 -10.31 17.13 -8.53
CA PHE A 283 -10.31 15.71 -8.79
C PHE A 283 -8.88 15.23 -9.00
N MET A 284 -8.46 14.28 -8.18
CA MET A 284 -7.10 13.77 -8.16
C MET A 284 -7.05 12.32 -8.62
N LEU A 285 -6.04 11.99 -9.42
CA LEU A 285 -5.67 10.60 -9.72
C LEU A 285 -4.81 10.01 -8.58
N PRO A 286 -4.82 8.69 -8.39
CA PRO A 286 -4.04 8.00 -7.36
C PRO A 286 -2.56 7.91 -7.77
N THR A 287 -1.87 9.04 -7.74
CA THR A 287 -0.44 9.12 -7.98
C THR A 287 0.32 9.22 -6.66
N ALA A 288 1.61 8.85 -6.66
CA ALA A 288 2.47 9.03 -5.49
C ALA A 288 2.47 10.48 -5.00
N ALA A 289 2.52 11.45 -5.93
CA ALA A 289 2.49 12.87 -5.61
C ALA A 289 1.23 13.29 -4.86
N ALA A 290 0.06 12.92 -5.38
CA ALA A 290 -1.21 13.30 -4.80
C ALA A 290 -1.46 12.57 -3.47
N THR A 291 -1.02 11.32 -3.36
CA THR A 291 -1.03 10.55 -2.13
C THR A 291 -0.09 11.14 -1.09
N GLY A 292 1.11 11.56 -1.49
CA GLY A 292 2.06 12.24 -0.59
C GLY A 292 1.52 13.57 -0.06
N ALA A 293 0.79 14.35 -0.87
CA ALA A 293 0.10 15.56 -0.42
C ALA A 293 -0.94 15.26 0.67
N PHE A 294 -1.70 14.18 0.52
CA PHE A 294 -2.66 13.72 1.52
C PHE A 294 -1.98 13.23 2.80
N LEU A 295 -0.97 12.36 2.70
CA LEU A 295 -0.28 11.82 3.87
C LEU A 295 0.44 12.93 4.66
N ALA A 296 0.97 13.96 3.99
CA ALA A 296 1.59 15.12 4.63
C ALA A 296 0.60 15.99 5.41
N SER A 297 -0.70 15.93 5.11
CA SER A 297 -1.77 16.61 5.85
C SER A 297 -2.31 15.76 7.01
N SER A 298 -1.94 14.47 7.07
CA SER A 298 -2.39 13.53 8.08
C SER A 298 -1.48 13.56 9.32
N LYS A 299 -2.00 13.09 10.46
CA LYS A 299 -1.25 13.04 11.71
C LYS A 299 -0.69 11.65 11.96
N VAL A 300 0.53 11.60 12.46
CA VAL A 300 1.17 10.35 12.92
C VAL A 300 1.19 10.35 14.44
N GLY A 301 0.62 9.32 15.07
CA GLY A 301 0.69 9.13 16.52
C GLY A 301 2.06 8.62 16.97
N SER A 302 2.32 8.66 18.28
CA SER A 302 3.55 8.13 18.90
C SER A 302 3.77 6.62 18.64
N THR A 303 2.70 5.90 18.31
CA THR A 303 2.73 4.48 17.92
C THR A 303 3.10 4.25 16.46
N GLY A 304 3.33 5.32 15.66
CA GLY A 304 3.54 5.23 14.21
C GLY A 304 2.25 5.01 13.39
N PHE A 305 1.08 5.03 14.04
CA PHE A 305 -0.20 4.89 13.35
C PHE A 305 -0.70 6.22 12.81
N PHE A 306 -1.27 6.18 11.62
CA PHE A 306 -1.82 7.36 10.96
C PHE A 306 -3.27 7.62 11.36
N THR A 307 -3.57 8.90 11.61
CA THR A 307 -4.92 9.44 11.64
C THR A 307 -5.09 10.29 10.39
N PHE A 308 -5.87 9.78 9.44
CA PHE A 308 -6.06 10.42 8.15
C PHE A 308 -7.05 11.59 8.24
N ASP A 309 -6.67 12.74 7.63
CA ASP A 309 -7.54 13.89 7.48
C ASP A 309 -8.25 13.86 6.12
N TYR A 310 -9.36 13.15 6.03
CA TYR A 310 -10.13 13.03 4.78
C TYR A 310 -10.79 14.34 4.32
N ASP A 311 -10.86 15.36 5.20
CA ASP A 311 -11.42 16.70 4.90
C ASP A 311 -10.32 17.73 4.64
N THR A 312 -9.09 17.30 4.43
CA THR A 312 -7.95 18.19 4.14
C THR A 312 -8.27 19.14 2.98
N LYS A 313 -7.88 20.40 3.14
CA LYS A 313 -8.02 21.44 2.12
C LYS A 313 -6.80 21.53 1.21
N GLU A 314 -5.86 20.56 1.29
CA GLU A 314 -4.74 20.47 0.38
C GLU A 314 -5.24 20.20 -1.05
N PRO A 315 -5.08 21.16 -1.99
CA PRO A 315 -5.71 21.08 -3.32
C PRO A 315 -5.28 19.87 -4.14
N GLY A 316 -4.07 19.38 -3.87
CA GLY A 316 -3.47 18.27 -4.59
C GLY A 316 -3.63 16.92 -3.91
N ALA A 317 -4.36 16.83 -2.80
CA ALA A 317 -4.49 15.60 -2.04
C ALA A 317 -5.41 14.58 -2.71
N TYR A 318 -4.90 13.34 -2.89
CA TYR A 318 -5.71 12.15 -3.17
C TYR A 318 -5.99 11.44 -1.85
N THR A 319 -7.20 11.57 -1.32
CA THR A 319 -7.54 11.22 0.07
C THR A 319 -7.71 9.73 0.37
N LEU A 320 -7.41 8.85 -0.59
CA LEU A 320 -7.35 7.39 -0.43
C LEU A 320 -5.91 6.86 -0.34
N GLY A 321 -4.97 7.65 0.19
CA GLY A 321 -3.62 7.19 0.52
C GLY A 321 -3.62 6.34 1.79
N ILE A 322 -2.84 5.26 1.80
CA ILE A 322 -2.68 4.39 2.98
C ILE A 322 -1.24 4.00 3.23
N ILE A 323 -1.01 3.48 4.43
CA ILE A 323 0.24 2.85 4.84
C ILE A 323 -0.02 1.36 5.06
N SER A 324 0.79 0.52 4.41
CA SER A 324 0.87 -0.90 4.74
C SER A 324 2.04 -1.12 5.69
N TYR A 325 1.77 -1.79 6.80
CA TYR A 325 2.74 -2.08 7.85
C TYR A 325 3.33 -3.46 7.63
N MET A 326 4.67 -3.56 7.68
CA MET A 326 5.31 -4.83 7.98
C MET A 326 5.14 -5.07 9.48
N LEU A 327 4.56 -6.20 9.84
CA LEU A 327 4.48 -6.68 11.21
C LEU A 327 5.73 -7.46 11.52
N GLY A 328 6.40 -7.11 12.59
CA GLY A 328 7.57 -7.80 13.11
C GLY A 328 7.37 -8.15 14.58
N ASP A 329 8.35 -8.77 15.18
CA ASP A 329 8.32 -9.13 16.60
C ASP A 329 9.64 -8.72 17.28
N SER A 330 9.59 -8.23 18.51
CA SER A 330 10.79 -7.99 19.31
C SER A 330 11.27 -9.26 20.04
N ASP A 331 10.57 -10.38 19.85
CA ASP A 331 10.90 -11.68 20.39
C ASP A 331 10.52 -12.79 19.40
N TYR A 332 11.24 -12.87 18.28
CA TYR A 332 11.06 -13.91 17.26
C TYR A 332 11.43 -15.29 17.81
N LYS A 333 10.61 -16.31 17.50
CA LYS A 333 10.95 -17.71 17.79
C LYS A 333 12.22 -18.15 17.05
N ASN A 334 12.36 -17.76 15.80
CA ASN A 334 13.55 -18.05 14.98
C ASN A 334 14.53 -16.88 15.03
N LYS A 335 15.34 -16.84 16.07
CA LYS A 335 16.37 -15.79 16.26
C LYS A 335 17.41 -15.77 15.13
N ALA A 336 17.67 -16.91 14.49
CA ALA A 336 18.67 -17.01 13.43
C ALA A 336 18.30 -16.16 12.19
N ASN A 337 17.01 -15.98 11.91
CA ASN A 337 16.52 -15.20 10.78
C ASN A 337 16.42 -13.68 11.07
N VAL A 338 16.54 -13.24 12.33
CA VAL A 338 16.38 -11.83 12.70
C VAL A 338 17.29 -10.87 11.92
N PRO A 339 18.58 -11.16 11.68
CA PRO A 339 19.41 -10.29 10.85
C PRO A 339 18.85 -10.11 9.43
N ALA A 340 18.46 -11.21 8.77
CA ALA A 340 17.88 -11.17 7.42
C ALA A 340 16.51 -10.48 7.38
N ILE A 341 15.69 -10.62 8.42
CA ILE A 341 14.42 -9.91 8.58
C ILE A 341 14.65 -8.40 8.68
N LYS A 342 15.66 -7.97 9.46
CA LYS A 342 16.04 -6.54 9.55
C LYS A 342 16.55 -6.01 8.20
N GLU A 343 17.34 -6.80 7.47
CA GLU A 343 17.80 -6.43 6.14
C GLU A 343 16.64 -6.29 5.16
N TRP A 344 15.68 -7.22 5.16
CA TRP A 344 14.47 -7.10 4.36
C TRP A 344 13.65 -5.85 4.74
N ALA A 345 13.45 -5.61 6.03
CA ALA A 345 12.71 -4.44 6.52
C ALA A 345 13.35 -3.13 6.08
N ASN A 346 14.69 -3.03 6.13
CA ASN A 346 15.42 -1.87 5.61
C ASN A 346 15.35 -1.76 4.08
N PHE A 347 15.34 -2.89 3.38
CA PHE A 347 15.26 -2.92 1.93
C PHE A 347 13.89 -2.47 1.42
N ILE A 348 12.79 -2.99 1.97
CA ILE A 348 11.42 -2.66 1.52
C ILE A 348 11.09 -1.17 1.69
N ILE A 349 11.68 -0.49 2.68
CA ILE A 349 11.49 0.96 2.90
C ILE A 349 12.49 1.82 2.12
N SER A 350 13.40 1.23 1.36
CA SER A 350 14.41 1.95 0.57
C SER A 350 13.88 2.38 -0.79
N ARG A 351 14.50 3.41 -1.38
CA ARG A 351 14.22 3.81 -2.78
C ARG A 351 14.56 2.69 -3.75
N GLU A 352 15.60 1.90 -3.48
CA GLU A 352 16.00 0.78 -4.31
C GLU A 352 14.85 -0.23 -4.54
N CYS A 353 13.96 -0.39 -3.54
CA CYS A 353 12.76 -1.20 -3.67
C CYS A 353 11.56 -0.39 -4.18
N THR A 354 11.28 0.78 -3.58
CA THR A 354 10.07 1.55 -3.94
C THR A 354 10.06 2.04 -5.40
N ASP A 355 11.25 2.32 -5.96
CA ASP A 355 11.38 2.74 -7.37
C ASP A 355 11.17 1.58 -8.38
N LEU A 356 11.07 0.33 -7.89
CA LEU A 356 10.68 -0.84 -8.69
C LEU A 356 9.16 -0.97 -8.85
N GLY A 357 8.40 -0.19 -8.10
CA GLY A 357 6.94 -0.16 -8.22
C GLY A 357 6.51 0.39 -9.57
N THR A 358 5.42 -0.15 -10.13
CA THR A 358 4.85 0.34 -11.39
C THR A 358 4.01 1.60 -11.16
N ASP A 359 3.87 2.44 -12.20
CA ASP A 359 2.92 3.55 -12.31
C ASP A 359 3.16 4.74 -11.36
N ASP A 360 4.36 4.96 -10.86
CA ASP A 360 4.65 6.01 -9.87
C ASP A 360 3.64 5.98 -8.68
N ALA A 361 3.14 4.79 -8.32
CA ALA A 361 2.09 4.66 -7.31
C ALA A 361 2.66 4.56 -5.88
N PHE A 362 3.87 4.05 -5.73
CA PHE A 362 4.50 3.89 -4.42
C PHE A 362 5.28 5.13 -4.02
N LEU A 363 5.14 5.51 -2.75
CA LEU A 363 5.87 6.63 -2.19
C LEU A 363 7.10 6.12 -1.45
N PRO A 364 8.26 6.77 -1.64
CA PRO A 364 9.42 6.47 -0.81
C PRO A 364 9.14 6.83 0.65
N ILE A 365 9.60 5.98 1.55
CA ILE A 365 9.53 6.21 3.00
C ILE A 365 10.70 7.13 3.40
N GLU A 366 10.42 8.42 3.62
CA GLU A 366 11.43 9.48 3.82
C GLU A 366 11.11 10.37 5.04
N GLY A 367 12.09 11.21 5.41
CA GLY A 367 11.93 12.21 6.47
C GLY A 367 11.61 11.59 7.83
N ASP A 368 10.69 12.18 8.58
CA ASP A 368 10.31 11.70 9.91
C ASP A 368 9.61 10.33 9.84
N PHE A 369 8.96 10.04 8.72
CA PHE A 369 8.34 8.76 8.48
C PHE A 369 9.38 7.63 8.38
N ARG A 370 10.51 7.91 7.73
CA ARG A 370 11.66 6.99 7.69
C ARG A 370 12.24 6.73 9.06
N LYS A 371 12.41 7.77 9.87
CA LYS A 371 12.90 7.64 11.25
C LYS A 371 12.00 6.73 12.11
N LEU A 372 10.67 6.85 11.94
CA LEU A 372 9.71 5.97 12.63
C LEU A 372 9.87 4.50 12.21
N ALA A 373 10.04 4.26 10.89
CA ALA A 373 10.27 2.90 10.39
C ALA A 373 11.59 2.31 10.92
N GLU A 374 12.68 3.06 10.86
CA GLU A 374 14.00 2.63 11.36
C GLU A 374 14.00 2.37 12.87
N ALA A 375 13.34 3.23 13.65
CA ALA A 375 13.16 3.02 15.09
C ALA A 375 12.34 1.77 15.43
N ALA A 376 11.36 1.42 14.57
CA ALA A 376 10.60 0.19 14.70
C ALA A 376 11.44 -1.04 14.30
N ILE A 377 12.22 -0.97 13.21
CA ILE A 377 13.13 -2.05 12.77
C ILE A 377 14.19 -2.35 13.84
N ALA A 378 14.69 -1.32 14.52
CA ALA A 378 15.69 -1.51 15.59
C ALA A 378 15.18 -2.38 16.75
N LYS A 379 13.85 -2.43 16.97
CA LYS A 379 13.20 -3.22 18.04
C LYS A 379 13.06 -4.71 17.71
N LEU A 380 13.24 -5.10 16.45
CA LEU A 380 13.15 -6.51 16.07
C LEU A 380 14.22 -7.33 16.81
N GLY A 381 13.86 -8.53 17.34
CA GLY A 381 14.80 -9.27 18.15
C GLY A 381 14.50 -10.76 18.38
#